data_1d0847e21a717ae373efbdf6556457a5
#
_entry.id   1d0847e21a717ae373efbdf6556457a5
#
_cell.length_a   1.000
_cell.length_b   1.000
_cell.length_c   1.000
_cell.angle_alpha   90.00
_cell.angle_beta   90.00
_cell.angle_gamma   90.00
#
_symmetry.space_group_name_H-M   'P 1'
#
loop_
_entity.id
_entity.type
_entity.pdbx_description
1 polymer ?
#
loop_
_entity_poly.entity_id
_entity_poly.type
_entity_poly.pdbx_seq_one_letter_code
_entity_poly.pdbx_strand_id
1 'polypeptide(L)'
;MSLLEPGIMQVDSFLERRSDDTLRTPAPWRQDESAGAASNSVRRLLFVINSLEGGGAERVFSLLVNNIQPYLNRVEIDVVVLDDKRQRYEIAAPVKFYCLRCDGTLWQSALRFKQFLDQRRPDLVISFLTRANYLAAAFSRFYGYRCIISERSDTSSRLGGGIAGWSKKRLVRWLYPRAHSVIAVSAGIRQSLTNDYGIKDSAISVIHNPCDLPRVQQLAQQPCVMAQTGLLRNGCILATGRLVDSKRFDLLIRAYAQGNFTLPLVIMGEGPRLKDLEALASQLGVAERVLFAGFLINPYAVMARATVYVLCSELEGFPNSLLEAMGIGLPVIATNCYHGPAEILDESIMPDISGVHQARHGLMVPAGDADALHQALHLVLTNPLLKASLASRAMLRASQFTMPATVARYAEAIKRQLAAHHQEAR
;
A
#
# COMPACT_ATOMS: atom_id res chain seq x y z
N MET A 1 -23.51 -40.29 -24.06
CA MET A 1 -23.76 -39.58 -22.80
C MET A 1 -22.49 -39.73 -21.95
N SER A 2 -21.59 -38.82 -22.02
CA SER A 2 -20.35 -38.81 -21.28
C SER A 2 -20.23 -37.41 -20.66
N LEU A 3 -20.17 -37.39 -19.35
CA LEU A 3 -20.07 -36.20 -18.47
C LEU A 3 -18.72 -35.53 -18.69
N LEU A 4 -18.75 -34.27 -19.09
CA LEU A 4 -17.56 -33.39 -19.14
C LEU A 4 -17.33 -32.82 -17.74
N GLU A 5 -16.20 -33.17 -17.13
CA GLU A 5 -15.66 -32.52 -15.96
C GLU A 5 -15.21 -31.07 -16.31
N PRO A 6 -15.32 -30.09 -15.41
CA PRO A 6 -14.82 -28.74 -15.64
C PRO A 6 -13.32 -28.71 -15.46
N GLY A 7 -12.56 -28.64 -16.56
CA GLY A 7 -11.14 -28.49 -16.58
C GLY A 7 -10.71 -27.13 -16.03
N ILE A 8 -9.96 -27.14 -14.92
CA ILE A 8 -9.17 -26.04 -14.43
C ILE A 8 -8.05 -25.80 -15.44
N MET A 9 -8.15 -24.76 -16.23
CA MET A 9 -7.07 -24.32 -17.12
C MET A 9 -5.99 -23.62 -16.28
N GLN A 10 -4.93 -24.37 -15.92
CA GLN A 10 -3.67 -23.81 -15.45
C GLN A 10 -3.02 -23.01 -16.60
N VAL A 11 -2.85 -21.72 -16.40
CA VAL A 11 -2.06 -20.85 -17.29
C VAL A 11 -0.59 -20.90 -16.81
N ASP A 12 0.06 -22.03 -17.04
CA ASP A 12 1.49 -22.26 -16.77
C ASP A 12 2.27 -22.42 -18.08
N SER A 13 2.30 -21.42 -18.97
CA SER A 13 3.17 -21.56 -20.15
C SER A 13 3.78 -20.27 -20.70
N PHE A 14 3.97 -19.22 -19.90
CA PHE A 14 4.69 -18.01 -20.39
C PHE A 14 5.86 -17.54 -19.54
N LEU A 15 6.35 -18.33 -18.59
CA LEU A 15 7.52 -17.96 -17.75
C LEU A 15 8.63 -19.02 -17.74
N GLU A 16 8.67 -19.92 -18.71
CA GLU A 16 9.84 -20.78 -18.93
C GLU A 16 10.72 -20.19 -20.04
N ARG A 17 11.57 -19.24 -19.70
CA ARG A 17 12.92 -19.02 -20.25
C ARG A 17 13.60 -17.89 -19.47
N ARG A 18 14.29 -18.26 -18.43
CA ARG A 18 15.58 -17.72 -17.94
C ARG A 18 15.94 -18.40 -16.63
N SER A 19 16.26 -19.68 -16.73
CA SER A 19 17.16 -20.33 -15.79
C SER A 19 18.57 -20.14 -16.34
N ASP A 20 19.22 -19.07 -15.94
CA ASP A 20 20.68 -19.00 -15.89
C ASP A 20 21.05 -18.52 -14.50
N ASP A 21 21.24 -19.51 -13.67
CA ASP A 21 21.77 -19.44 -12.33
C ASP A 21 23.27 -19.19 -12.44
N THR A 22 23.67 -17.94 -12.60
CA THR A 22 24.99 -17.51 -12.23
C THR A 22 24.90 -16.66 -10.99
N LEU A 23 25.05 -17.30 -9.84
CA LEU A 23 25.41 -16.69 -8.57
C LEU A 23 26.62 -15.77 -8.82
N ARG A 24 26.35 -14.48 -9.05
CA ARG A 24 27.39 -13.46 -8.96
C ARG A 24 27.73 -13.30 -7.49
N THR A 25 28.75 -14.03 -7.05
CA THR A 25 29.51 -13.64 -5.86
C THR A 25 29.97 -12.20 -6.04
N PRO A 26 29.68 -11.29 -5.11
CA PRO A 26 30.19 -9.93 -5.18
C PRO A 26 31.71 -9.99 -5.11
N ALA A 27 32.36 -9.37 -6.10
CA ALA A 27 33.81 -9.20 -6.14
C ALA A 27 34.28 -8.47 -4.86
N PRO A 28 35.50 -8.79 -4.36
CA PRO A 28 36.04 -8.13 -3.18
C PRO A 28 36.26 -6.64 -3.48
N TRP A 29 35.68 -5.78 -2.66
CA TRP A 29 35.71 -4.33 -2.77
C TRP A 29 37.13 -3.79 -2.54
N ARG A 30 37.69 -3.12 -3.51
CA ARG A 30 38.89 -2.31 -3.33
C ARG A 30 38.51 -1.04 -2.57
N GLN A 31 39.27 -0.76 -1.51
CA GLN A 31 39.24 0.52 -0.82
C GLN A 31 39.91 1.55 -1.74
N ASP A 32 39.16 2.57 -2.18
CA ASP A 32 39.73 3.79 -2.72
C ASP A 32 39.93 4.77 -1.57
N GLU A 33 41.16 4.85 -1.09
CA GLU A 33 41.66 5.94 -0.27
C GLU A 33 41.94 7.14 -1.17
N SER A 34 41.16 8.20 -1.02
CA SER A 34 41.63 9.57 -1.25
C SER A 34 40.80 10.55 -0.45
N ALA A 35 41.32 10.93 0.71
CA ALA A 35 40.88 12.06 1.47
C ALA A 35 41.36 13.36 0.81
N GLY A 36 40.42 14.22 0.47
CA GLY A 36 40.77 15.60 0.07
C GLY A 36 39.67 16.30 -0.72
N ALA A 37 38.94 17.19 -0.06
CA ALA A 37 38.07 18.28 -0.55
C ALA A 37 36.60 18.14 -0.13
N ALA A 38 36.27 18.82 0.92
CA ALA A 38 34.94 18.81 1.59
C ALA A 38 33.86 19.64 0.88
N SER A 39 33.57 19.41 -0.41
CA SER A 39 32.39 20.01 -1.07
C SER A 39 31.81 19.23 -2.26
N ASN A 40 32.38 18.09 -2.63
CA ASN A 40 32.00 17.38 -3.87
C ASN A 40 31.58 15.92 -3.66
N SER A 41 31.33 15.47 -2.43
CA SER A 41 30.99 14.05 -2.15
C SER A 41 29.57 13.70 -2.59
N VAL A 42 29.46 12.58 -3.32
CA VAL A 42 28.17 11.95 -3.63
C VAL A 42 27.55 11.44 -2.32
N ARG A 43 26.30 11.80 -2.06
CA ARG A 43 25.54 11.35 -0.88
C ARG A 43 24.95 9.98 -1.11
N ARG A 44 24.94 9.15 -0.08
CA ARG A 44 24.37 7.79 -0.11
C ARG A 44 23.02 7.74 0.60
N LEU A 45 21.99 7.48 -0.17
CA LEU A 45 20.61 7.31 0.30
C LEU A 45 20.24 5.83 0.26
N LEU A 46 19.84 5.30 1.41
CA LEU A 46 19.40 3.92 1.54
C LEU A 46 17.89 3.85 1.77
N PHE A 47 17.18 3.18 0.88
CA PHE A 47 15.78 2.80 1.07
C PHE A 47 15.69 1.38 1.64
N VAL A 48 14.87 1.18 2.68
CA VAL A 48 14.71 -0.12 3.36
C VAL A 48 13.24 -0.50 3.46
N ILE A 49 12.91 -1.71 3.08
CA ILE A 49 11.57 -2.28 3.23
C ILE A 49 11.64 -3.77 3.59
N ASN A 50 10.56 -4.34 4.12
CA ASN A 50 10.55 -5.76 4.50
C ASN A 50 10.67 -6.69 3.28
N SER A 51 9.84 -6.48 2.24
CA SER A 51 9.80 -7.25 1.00
C SER A 51 9.10 -6.45 -0.10
N LEU A 52 9.02 -6.98 -1.33
CA LEU A 52 8.25 -6.43 -2.45
C LEU A 52 7.15 -7.40 -2.92
N GLU A 53 6.52 -8.12 -1.99
CA GLU A 53 5.62 -9.25 -2.25
C GLU A 53 4.26 -8.86 -2.87
N GLY A 54 3.81 -7.61 -2.75
CA GLY A 54 2.59 -7.19 -3.45
C GLY A 54 1.57 -6.40 -2.62
N GLY A 55 1.98 -5.78 -1.52
CA GLY A 55 1.12 -4.88 -0.75
C GLY A 55 1.10 -3.45 -1.30
N GLY A 56 0.19 -2.63 -0.79
CA GLY A 56 0.07 -1.22 -1.19
C GLY A 56 1.28 -0.36 -0.79
N ALA A 57 1.93 -0.67 0.34
CA ALA A 57 3.13 0.03 0.80
C ALA A 57 4.33 -0.29 -0.10
N GLU A 58 4.50 -1.56 -0.48
CA GLU A 58 5.54 -2.05 -1.37
C GLU A 58 5.42 -1.44 -2.77
N ARG A 59 4.18 -1.27 -3.23
CA ARG A 59 3.91 -0.60 -4.49
C ARG A 59 4.33 0.87 -4.47
N VAL A 60 3.91 1.62 -3.45
CA VAL A 60 4.29 3.03 -3.32
C VAL A 60 5.80 3.17 -3.14
N PHE A 61 6.44 2.25 -2.41
CA PHE A 61 7.89 2.21 -2.27
C PHE A 61 8.59 2.07 -3.62
N SER A 62 8.20 1.09 -4.45
CA SER A 62 8.80 0.90 -5.77
C SER A 62 8.56 2.09 -6.70
N LEU A 63 7.36 2.64 -6.70
CA LEU A 63 7.02 3.84 -7.47
C LEU A 63 7.88 5.04 -7.05
N LEU A 64 8.05 5.26 -5.75
CA LEU A 64 8.88 6.34 -5.22
C LEU A 64 10.35 6.16 -5.63
N VAL A 65 10.93 4.99 -5.37
CA VAL A 65 12.34 4.69 -5.68
C VAL A 65 12.62 4.88 -7.17
N ASN A 66 11.74 4.38 -8.03
CA ASN A 66 11.91 4.47 -9.49
C ASN A 66 11.75 5.89 -10.07
N ASN A 67 11.14 6.81 -9.32
CA ASN A 67 10.86 8.16 -9.82
C ASN A 67 11.58 9.28 -9.04
N ILE A 68 12.31 8.98 -7.95
CA ILE A 68 12.89 10.01 -7.09
C ILE A 68 14.22 10.59 -7.61
N GLN A 69 14.99 9.80 -8.39
CA GLN A 69 16.32 10.18 -8.85
C GLN A 69 16.39 11.56 -9.54
N PRO A 70 15.45 11.94 -10.44
CA PRO A 70 15.49 13.25 -11.10
C PRO A 70 15.33 14.45 -10.16
N TYR A 71 14.79 14.23 -8.96
CA TYR A 71 14.59 15.26 -7.94
C TYR A 71 15.79 15.43 -7.00
N LEU A 72 16.79 14.55 -7.09
CA LEU A 72 17.94 14.50 -6.18
C LEU A 72 19.24 14.69 -6.96
N ASN A 73 20.03 15.69 -6.57
CA ASN A 73 21.32 15.96 -7.19
C ASN A 73 22.44 15.27 -6.41
N ARG A 74 23.35 14.57 -7.10
CA ARG A 74 24.53 13.92 -6.52
C ARG A 74 24.19 12.94 -5.38
N VAL A 75 23.15 12.17 -5.54
CA VAL A 75 22.70 11.15 -4.59
C VAL A 75 22.76 9.77 -5.26
N GLU A 76 23.52 8.87 -4.69
CA GLU A 76 23.51 7.44 -5.02
C GLU A 76 22.41 6.76 -4.19
N ILE A 77 21.55 5.98 -4.85
CA ILE A 77 20.43 5.30 -4.20
C ILE A 77 20.69 3.81 -4.13
N ASP A 78 20.67 3.27 -2.90
CA ASP A 78 20.65 1.85 -2.61
C ASP A 78 19.28 1.44 -2.09
N VAL A 79 18.83 0.22 -2.43
CA VAL A 79 17.61 -0.41 -1.91
C VAL A 79 17.94 -1.69 -1.21
N VAL A 80 17.44 -1.86 0.00
CA VAL A 80 17.51 -3.09 0.78
C VAL A 80 16.11 -3.64 1.04
N VAL A 81 15.89 -4.91 0.66
CA VAL A 81 14.78 -5.70 1.18
C VAL A 81 15.28 -6.67 2.25
N LEU A 82 14.51 -6.80 3.34
CA LEU A 82 14.92 -7.65 4.46
C LEU A 82 14.71 -9.14 4.14
N ASP A 83 13.61 -9.48 3.46
CA ASP A 83 13.22 -10.86 3.20
C ASP A 83 13.27 -11.21 1.72
N ASP A 84 13.69 -12.44 1.43
CA ASP A 84 13.65 -13.04 0.11
C ASP A 84 12.23 -13.60 -0.14
N LYS A 85 11.37 -12.78 -0.73
CA LYS A 85 9.99 -13.12 -1.09
C LYS A 85 9.78 -12.92 -2.58
N ARG A 86 8.77 -13.58 -3.16
CA ARG A 86 8.40 -13.37 -4.56
C ARG A 86 8.20 -11.88 -4.81
N GLN A 87 9.03 -11.29 -5.66
CA GLN A 87 8.93 -9.88 -6.01
C GLN A 87 7.82 -9.67 -7.04
N ARG A 88 6.88 -8.79 -6.73
CA ARG A 88 5.80 -8.36 -7.63
C ARG A 88 6.01 -6.94 -8.16
N TYR A 89 6.95 -6.21 -7.58
CA TYR A 89 7.31 -4.85 -7.99
C TYR A 89 8.80 -4.79 -8.29
N GLU A 90 9.12 -4.22 -9.45
CA GLU A 90 10.50 -4.10 -9.95
C GLU A 90 11.11 -2.78 -9.47
N ILE A 91 12.41 -2.82 -9.15
CA ILE A 91 13.25 -1.65 -8.92
C ILE A 91 14.14 -1.50 -10.14
N ALA A 92 13.97 -0.36 -10.84
CA ALA A 92 14.68 -0.08 -12.09
C ALA A 92 16.12 0.38 -11.86
N ALA A 93 17.01 0.11 -12.83
CA ALA A 93 18.33 0.72 -12.87
C ALA A 93 18.22 2.27 -12.97
N PRO A 94 19.17 3.04 -12.42
CA PRO A 94 20.50 2.62 -11.92
C PRO A 94 20.55 2.27 -10.42
N VAL A 95 19.42 2.07 -9.75
CA VAL A 95 19.35 1.80 -8.31
C VAL A 95 19.96 0.43 -7.99
N LYS A 96 20.85 0.38 -7.00
CA LYS A 96 21.45 -0.88 -6.54
C LYS A 96 20.50 -1.58 -5.57
N PHE A 97 20.18 -2.83 -5.85
CA PHE A 97 19.23 -3.64 -5.09
C PHE A 97 19.92 -4.76 -4.31
N TYR A 98 19.57 -4.88 -3.02
CA TYR A 98 20.13 -5.88 -2.11
C TYR A 98 19.01 -6.61 -1.35
N CYS A 99 19.15 -7.93 -1.20
CA CYS A 99 18.25 -8.76 -0.39
C CYS A 99 19.02 -9.37 0.79
N LEU A 100 18.57 -9.12 2.02
CA LEU A 100 19.25 -9.60 3.22
C LEU A 100 18.82 -11.00 3.67
N ARG A 101 17.73 -11.58 3.14
CA ARG A 101 17.25 -12.94 3.42
C ARG A 101 17.02 -13.21 4.91
N CYS A 102 16.32 -12.33 5.60
CA CYS A 102 16.15 -12.37 7.09
C CYS A 102 14.98 -13.24 7.58
N ASP A 103 14.27 -13.92 6.69
CA ASP A 103 13.19 -14.90 6.98
C ASP A 103 12.13 -14.41 7.98
N GLY A 104 11.78 -13.13 7.94
CA GLY A 104 10.74 -12.52 8.78
C GLY A 104 11.15 -12.23 10.23
N THR A 105 12.34 -12.62 10.68
CA THR A 105 12.74 -12.47 12.09
C THR A 105 13.46 -11.15 12.37
N LEU A 106 13.14 -10.52 13.50
CA LEU A 106 13.75 -9.24 13.89
C LEU A 106 15.26 -9.39 14.20
N TRP A 107 15.64 -10.50 14.85
CA TRP A 107 17.04 -10.75 15.23
C TRP A 107 17.96 -10.91 14.00
N GLN A 108 17.59 -11.77 13.06
CA GLN A 108 18.36 -11.93 11.83
C GLN A 108 18.39 -10.64 11.02
N SER A 109 17.27 -9.90 11.00
CA SER A 109 17.21 -8.59 10.35
C SER A 109 18.18 -7.60 10.97
N ALA A 110 18.28 -7.55 12.31
CA ALA A 110 19.23 -6.67 13.00
C ALA A 110 20.68 -7.04 12.70
N LEU A 111 21.03 -8.33 12.74
CA LEU A 111 22.39 -8.80 12.47
C LEU A 111 22.82 -8.50 11.04
N ARG A 112 22.00 -8.90 10.04
CA ARG A 112 22.33 -8.73 8.62
C ARG A 112 22.27 -7.26 8.18
N PHE A 113 21.35 -6.48 8.73
CA PHE A 113 21.30 -5.05 8.49
C PHE A 113 22.51 -4.32 9.06
N LYS A 114 22.98 -4.72 10.26
CA LYS A 114 24.23 -4.23 10.84
C LYS A 114 25.41 -4.51 9.90
N GLN A 115 25.59 -5.76 9.45
CA GLN A 115 26.65 -6.13 8.52
C GLN A 115 26.59 -5.33 7.20
N PHE A 116 25.40 -5.05 6.69
CA PHE A 116 25.21 -4.19 5.53
C PHE A 116 25.64 -2.74 5.80
N LEU A 117 25.26 -2.17 6.96
CA LEU A 117 25.63 -0.82 7.35
C LEU A 117 27.14 -0.66 7.57
N ASP A 118 27.83 -1.68 8.11
CA ASP A 118 29.29 -1.68 8.29
C ASP A 118 30.01 -1.48 6.94
N GLN A 119 29.46 -2.01 5.85
CA GLN A 119 30.04 -1.94 4.50
C GLN A 119 29.65 -0.68 3.74
N ARG A 120 28.39 -0.20 3.88
CA ARG A 120 27.82 0.80 2.98
C ARG A 120 27.80 2.22 3.54
N ARG A 121 27.67 2.39 4.86
CA ARG A 121 27.66 3.67 5.57
C ARG A 121 26.84 4.76 4.86
N PRO A 122 25.51 4.65 4.81
CA PRO A 122 24.64 5.64 4.18
C PRO A 122 24.66 6.97 4.97
N ASP A 123 24.42 8.10 4.30
CA ASP A 123 24.19 9.41 4.93
C ASP A 123 22.76 9.53 5.45
N LEU A 124 21.81 8.92 4.73
CA LEU A 124 20.39 8.95 5.07
C LEU A 124 19.75 7.57 4.79
N VAL A 125 18.95 7.12 5.74
CA VAL A 125 18.13 5.90 5.60
C VAL A 125 16.66 6.28 5.63
N ILE A 126 15.90 5.79 4.63
CA ILE A 126 14.43 5.89 4.59
C ILE A 126 13.86 4.48 4.67
N SER A 127 13.01 4.24 5.64
CA SER A 127 12.42 2.91 5.86
C SER A 127 10.91 2.91 5.73
N PHE A 128 10.39 1.80 5.23
CA PHE A 128 8.96 1.54 5.07
C PHE A 128 8.58 0.24 5.79
N LEU A 129 7.44 0.24 6.44
CA LEU A 129 6.92 -0.85 7.26
C LEU A 129 7.65 -1.03 8.60
N THR A 130 6.89 -1.50 9.59
CA THR A 130 7.25 -1.46 11.00
C THR A 130 8.61 -2.10 11.33
N ARG A 131 8.94 -3.28 10.77
CA ARG A 131 10.21 -3.95 11.06
C ARG A 131 11.42 -3.18 10.50
N ALA A 132 11.33 -2.71 9.26
CA ALA A 132 12.35 -1.86 8.66
C ALA A 132 12.48 -0.53 9.42
N ASN A 133 11.36 0.06 9.88
CA ASN A 133 11.36 1.28 10.69
C ASN A 133 12.09 1.06 12.01
N TYR A 134 11.88 -0.08 12.69
CA TYR A 134 12.61 -0.41 13.92
C TYR A 134 14.12 -0.45 13.70
N LEU A 135 14.57 -1.13 12.66
CA LEU A 135 16.00 -1.25 12.34
C LEU A 135 16.61 0.12 12.00
N ALA A 136 15.98 0.87 11.11
CA ALA A 136 16.49 2.18 10.70
C ALA A 136 16.59 3.14 11.89
N ALA A 137 15.58 3.20 12.75
CA ALA A 137 15.60 4.06 13.93
C ALA A 137 16.58 3.58 15.00
N ALA A 138 16.71 2.26 15.22
CA ALA A 138 17.62 1.71 16.22
C ALA A 138 19.09 1.98 15.90
N PHE A 139 19.48 1.78 14.65
CA PHE A 139 20.87 1.90 14.22
C PHE A 139 21.32 3.32 13.88
N SER A 140 20.38 4.28 13.71
CA SER A 140 20.71 5.65 13.28
C SER A 140 21.78 6.33 14.16
N ARG A 141 21.65 6.20 15.49
CA ARG A 141 22.60 6.81 16.43
C ARG A 141 23.98 6.14 16.45
N PHE A 142 24.03 4.84 16.19
CA PHE A 142 25.31 4.09 16.21
C PHE A 142 26.13 4.33 14.94
N TYR A 143 25.45 4.53 13.80
CA TYR A 143 26.10 4.74 12.51
C TYR A 143 26.14 6.20 12.04
N GLY A 144 25.52 7.10 12.79
CA GLY A 144 25.55 8.53 12.52
C GLY A 144 24.73 9.00 11.30
N TYR A 145 23.96 8.12 10.66
CA TYR A 145 23.11 8.52 9.53
C TYR A 145 21.82 9.21 10.00
N ARG A 146 21.27 10.06 9.15
CA ARG A 146 19.92 10.62 9.35
C ARG A 146 18.90 9.55 9.02
N CYS A 147 17.78 9.52 9.75
CA CYS A 147 16.74 8.51 9.61
C CYS A 147 15.38 9.14 9.35
N ILE A 148 14.73 8.74 8.26
CA ILE A 148 13.31 9.00 7.99
C ILE A 148 12.57 7.66 8.06
N ILE A 149 11.53 7.56 8.87
CA ILE A 149 10.63 6.42 8.88
C ILE A 149 9.32 6.78 8.20
N SER A 150 8.78 5.88 7.36
CA SER A 150 7.49 6.07 6.70
C SER A 150 6.46 5.10 7.29
N GLU A 151 5.48 5.66 8.00
CA GLU A 151 4.38 4.88 8.58
C GLU A 151 3.20 4.83 7.59
N ARG A 152 2.84 3.60 7.23
CA ARG A 152 1.92 3.31 6.11
C ARG A 152 0.56 2.78 6.55
N SER A 153 0.41 2.50 7.84
CA SER A 153 -0.81 1.96 8.43
C SER A 153 -0.83 2.29 9.91
N ASP A 154 -2.00 2.24 10.52
CA ASP A 154 -2.07 2.40 11.97
C ASP A 154 -1.38 1.23 12.68
N THR A 155 -0.22 1.54 13.27
CA THR A 155 0.57 0.57 14.04
C THR A 155 -0.18 0.17 15.32
N SER A 156 -0.99 1.05 15.92
CA SER A 156 -1.71 0.76 17.17
C SER A 156 -2.74 -0.36 17.00
N SER A 157 -3.50 -0.30 15.95
CA SER A 157 -4.53 -1.29 15.62
C SER A 157 -3.95 -2.62 15.12
N ARG A 158 -2.79 -2.56 14.43
CA ARG A 158 -2.13 -3.77 13.91
C ARG A 158 -1.40 -4.61 14.97
N LEU A 159 -0.96 -4.00 16.06
CA LEU A 159 -0.16 -4.70 17.06
C LEU A 159 -1.00 -5.64 17.96
N GLY A 160 -2.32 -5.60 17.85
CA GLY A 160 -3.23 -6.45 18.59
C GLY A 160 -3.27 -6.14 20.10
N GLY A 161 -4.07 -6.92 20.84
CA GLY A 161 -4.17 -6.86 22.29
C GLY A 161 -3.19 -7.80 23.01
N GLY A 162 -3.24 -7.80 24.34
CA GLY A 162 -2.43 -8.65 25.19
C GLY A 162 -0.98 -8.21 25.38
N ILE A 163 -0.19 -9.05 26.05
CA ILE A 163 1.22 -8.76 26.43
C ILE A 163 2.09 -8.51 25.19
N ALA A 164 1.91 -9.30 24.12
CA ALA A 164 2.67 -9.16 22.89
C ALA A 164 2.37 -7.84 22.16
N GLY A 165 1.12 -7.39 22.14
CA GLY A 165 0.74 -6.09 21.59
C GLY A 165 1.30 -4.93 22.41
N TRP A 166 1.25 -5.04 23.72
CA TRP A 166 1.80 -4.05 24.63
C TRP A 166 3.32 -3.88 24.48
N SER A 167 4.08 -4.99 24.41
CA SER A 167 5.53 -4.94 24.22
C SER A 167 5.93 -4.29 22.89
N LYS A 168 5.19 -4.59 21.83
CA LYS A 168 5.40 -3.96 20.52
C LYS A 168 5.09 -2.46 20.54
N LYS A 169 4.01 -2.03 21.22
CA LYS A 169 3.69 -0.60 21.40
C LYS A 169 4.80 0.12 22.18
N ARG A 170 5.33 -0.49 23.24
CA ARG A 170 6.49 0.06 23.95
C ARG A 170 7.72 0.21 23.06
N LEU A 171 7.98 -0.77 22.19
CA LEU A 171 9.10 -0.73 21.25
C LEU A 171 8.94 0.44 20.25
N VAL A 172 7.74 0.67 19.72
CA VAL A 172 7.45 1.84 18.87
C VAL A 172 7.72 3.13 19.63
N ARG A 173 7.15 3.29 20.85
CA ARG A 173 7.36 4.49 21.69
C ARG A 173 8.83 4.75 22.00
N TRP A 174 9.65 3.72 22.06
CA TRP A 174 11.06 3.85 22.36
C TRP A 174 11.92 4.10 21.11
N LEU A 175 11.59 3.48 19.96
CA LEU A 175 12.39 3.56 18.73
C LEU A 175 12.01 4.76 17.84
N TYR A 176 10.72 4.99 17.61
CA TYR A 176 10.27 5.99 16.65
C TYR A 176 10.74 7.43 16.97
N PRO A 177 10.79 7.88 18.23
CA PRO A 177 11.36 9.20 18.58
C PRO A 177 12.86 9.34 18.28
N ARG A 178 13.57 8.24 17.93
CA ARG A 178 14.97 8.28 17.48
C ARG A 178 15.12 8.61 16.00
N ALA A 179 14.06 8.47 15.23
CA ALA A 179 14.05 8.93 13.85
C ALA A 179 14.11 10.46 13.80
N HIS A 180 14.84 11.00 12.84
CA HIS A 180 14.97 12.45 12.67
C HIS A 180 13.73 13.08 12.01
N SER A 181 12.97 12.28 11.26
CA SER A 181 11.68 12.67 10.69
C SER A 181 10.79 11.45 10.49
N VAL A 182 9.48 11.66 10.58
CA VAL A 182 8.46 10.65 10.33
C VAL A 182 7.56 11.12 9.20
N ILE A 183 7.33 10.26 8.22
CA ILE A 183 6.34 10.50 7.16
C ILE A 183 5.12 9.65 7.48
N ALA A 184 4.02 10.30 7.80
CA ALA A 184 2.71 9.69 7.95
C ALA A 184 1.95 9.71 6.62
N VAL A 185 1.30 8.59 6.25
CA VAL A 185 0.58 8.51 4.98
C VAL A 185 -0.76 9.26 4.99
N SER A 186 -1.27 9.62 6.18
CA SER A 186 -2.53 10.34 6.38
C SER A 186 -2.46 11.21 7.64
N ALA A 187 -3.34 12.21 7.73
CA ALA A 187 -3.44 13.06 8.92
C ALA A 187 -3.91 12.25 10.15
N GLY A 188 -4.77 11.26 9.95
CA GLY A 188 -5.18 10.36 11.01
C GLY A 188 -4.01 9.55 11.57
N ILE A 189 -3.11 9.02 10.72
CA ILE A 189 -1.87 8.34 11.16
C ILE A 189 -0.95 9.30 11.92
N ARG A 190 -0.80 10.57 11.45
CA ARG A 190 -0.08 11.61 12.21
C ARG A 190 -0.65 11.78 13.61
N GLN A 191 -1.97 11.85 13.73
CA GLN A 191 -2.65 12.00 15.03
C GLN A 191 -2.39 10.80 15.95
N SER A 192 -2.49 9.56 15.44
CA SER A 192 -2.11 8.35 16.21
C SER A 192 -0.65 8.38 16.66
N LEU A 193 0.28 8.75 15.78
CA LEU A 193 1.70 8.83 16.11
C LEU A 193 1.98 9.83 17.23
N THR A 194 1.29 10.97 17.22
CA THR A 194 1.41 11.99 18.26
C THR A 194 0.78 11.52 19.57
N ASN A 195 -0.47 11.06 19.53
CA ASN A 195 -1.26 10.76 20.72
C ASN A 195 -0.83 9.45 21.39
N ASP A 196 -0.62 8.38 20.60
CA ASP A 196 -0.37 7.04 21.12
C ASP A 196 1.12 6.78 21.37
N TYR A 197 2.01 7.43 20.61
CA TYR A 197 3.44 7.15 20.66
C TYR A 197 4.30 8.32 21.11
N GLY A 198 3.72 9.50 21.32
CA GLY A 198 4.41 10.67 21.84
C GLY A 198 5.47 11.26 20.88
N ILE A 199 5.29 11.03 19.58
CA ILE A 199 6.18 11.63 18.58
C ILE A 199 5.82 13.11 18.45
N LYS A 200 6.84 13.96 18.48
CA LYS A 200 6.62 15.41 18.34
C LYS A 200 5.97 15.72 16.99
N ASP A 201 4.89 16.46 17.01
CA ASP A 201 4.12 16.83 15.81
C ASP A 201 4.99 17.53 14.76
N SER A 202 5.95 18.36 15.19
CA SER A 202 6.92 19.03 14.31
C SER A 202 7.87 18.06 13.57
N ALA A 203 8.02 16.82 14.04
CA ALA A 203 8.83 15.80 13.39
C ALA A 203 8.05 14.98 12.36
N ILE A 204 6.71 15.17 12.28
CA ILE A 204 5.84 14.39 11.41
C ILE A 204 5.41 15.22 10.20
N SER A 205 5.65 14.69 9.00
CA SER A 205 5.11 15.23 7.74
C SER A 205 4.07 14.29 7.19
N VAL A 206 2.90 14.80 6.78
CA VAL A 206 1.89 13.99 6.09
C VAL A 206 2.19 14.01 4.60
N ILE A 207 2.44 12.84 4.02
CA ILE A 207 2.63 12.68 2.56
C ILE A 207 1.75 11.52 2.09
N HIS A 208 0.65 11.86 1.41
CA HIS A 208 -0.32 10.90 0.91
C HIS A 208 0.28 9.98 -0.18
N ASN A 209 -0.35 8.82 -0.37
CA ASN A 209 -0.02 7.92 -1.47
C ASN A 209 -0.34 8.59 -2.81
N PRO A 210 0.51 8.41 -3.82
CA PRO A 210 0.19 8.85 -5.15
C PRO A 210 -0.78 7.89 -5.85
N CYS A 211 -1.54 8.44 -6.80
CA CYS A 211 -2.20 7.70 -7.85
C CYS A 211 -1.49 7.99 -9.17
N ASP A 212 -0.95 6.94 -9.81
CA ASP A 212 -0.38 7.05 -11.15
C ASP A 212 -1.51 6.98 -12.19
N LEU A 213 -2.28 8.06 -12.28
CA LEU A 213 -3.47 8.14 -13.13
C LEU A 213 -3.21 7.78 -14.58
N PRO A 214 -2.15 8.32 -15.25
CA PRO A 214 -1.89 7.98 -16.66
C PRO A 214 -1.72 6.47 -16.84
N ARG A 215 -0.95 5.83 -15.98
CA ARG A 215 -0.73 4.37 -16.02
C ARG A 215 -2.00 3.58 -15.71
N VAL A 216 -2.76 3.99 -14.70
CA VAL A 216 -4.03 3.36 -14.31
C VAL A 216 -5.01 3.42 -15.48
N GLN A 217 -5.18 4.58 -16.13
CA GLN A 217 -6.07 4.76 -17.26
C GLN A 217 -5.61 4.00 -18.51
N GLN A 218 -4.31 3.96 -18.78
CA GLN A 218 -3.74 3.17 -19.88
C GLN A 218 -4.01 1.67 -19.69
N LEU A 219 -3.77 1.15 -18.48
CA LEU A 219 -4.00 -0.27 -18.17
C LEU A 219 -5.49 -0.64 -18.12
N ALA A 220 -6.35 0.31 -17.76
CA ALA A 220 -7.81 0.15 -17.76
C ALA A 220 -8.38 -0.07 -19.17
N GLN A 221 -7.73 0.44 -20.21
CA GLN A 221 -8.14 0.26 -21.61
C GLN A 221 -7.71 -1.09 -22.22
N GLN A 222 -6.86 -1.84 -21.53
CA GLN A 222 -6.41 -3.14 -22.04
C GLN A 222 -7.53 -4.19 -22.02
N PRO A 223 -7.39 -5.24 -22.85
CA PRO A 223 -8.35 -6.35 -22.85
C PRO A 223 -8.51 -6.96 -21.48
N CYS A 224 -9.75 -7.18 -21.06
CA CYS A 224 -10.09 -7.85 -19.81
C CYS A 224 -10.46 -9.30 -20.08
N VAL A 225 -9.63 -10.24 -19.65
CA VAL A 225 -9.88 -11.68 -19.83
C VAL A 225 -11.21 -12.10 -19.20
N MET A 226 -11.55 -11.57 -18.02
CA MET A 226 -12.81 -11.88 -17.35
C MET A 226 -14.06 -11.36 -18.09
N ALA A 227 -13.92 -10.32 -18.92
CA ALA A 227 -15.04 -9.86 -19.74
C ALA A 227 -15.42 -10.85 -20.86
N GLN A 228 -14.48 -11.69 -21.29
CA GLN A 228 -14.72 -12.72 -22.31
C GLN A 228 -15.63 -13.84 -21.79
N THR A 229 -15.73 -14.03 -20.47
CA THR A 229 -16.64 -15.01 -19.86
C THR A 229 -18.12 -14.56 -19.88
N GLY A 230 -18.39 -13.31 -20.27
CA GLY A 230 -19.75 -12.73 -20.24
C GLY A 230 -20.22 -12.27 -18.85
N LEU A 231 -19.54 -12.65 -17.78
CA LEU A 231 -19.92 -12.33 -16.38
C LEU A 231 -19.94 -10.82 -16.10
N LEU A 232 -19.09 -10.05 -16.78
CA LEU A 232 -18.99 -8.58 -16.60
C LEU A 232 -19.72 -7.78 -17.67
N ARG A 233 -20.61 -8.42 -18.49
CA ARG A 233 -21.30 -7.74 -19.61
C ARG A 233 -22.11 -6.52 -19.15
N ASN A 234 -22.77 -6.63 -18.00
CA ASN A 234 -23.62 -5.57 -17.45
C ASN A 234 -22.93 -4.79 -16.30
N GLY A 235 -21.61 -4.99 -16.09
CA GLY A 235 -20.88 -4.46 -14.95
C GLY A 235 -20.83 -5.40 -13.75
N CYS A 236 -20.26 -4.92 -12.66
CA CYS A 236 -20.18 -5.64 -11.37
C CYS A 236 -20.09 -4.68 -10.19
N ILE A 237 -20.37 -5.18 -9.00
CA ILE A 237 -19.96 -4.59 -7.73
C ILE A 237 -18.54 -5.10 -7.47
N LEU A 238 -17.59 -4.20 -7.26
CA LEU A 238 -16.17 -4.57 -7.19
C LEU A 238 -15.54 -4.21 -5.85
N ALA A 239 -14.78 -5.13 -5.28
CA ALA A 239 -13.90 -4.89 -4.16
C ALA A 239 -12.52 -5.50 -4.41
N THR A 240 -11.47 -4.93 -3.79
CA THR A 240 -10.10 -5.43 -4.02
C THR A 240 -9.24 -5.31 -2.78
N GLY A 241 -8.43 -6.32 -2.49
CA GLY A 241 -7.51 -6.34 -1.37
C GLY A 241 -7.09 -7.75 -0.96
N ARG A 242 -6.15 -7.85 -0.02
CA ARG A 242 -5.79 -9.14 0.57
C ARG A 242 -6.98 -9.73 1.33
N LEU A 243 -7.22 -11.02 1.18
CA LEU A 243 -8.31 -11.71 1.88
C LEU A 243 -7.91 -12.00 3.33
N VAL A 244 -7.95 -10.95 4.17
CA VAL A 244 -7.62 -10.95 5.60
C VAL A 244 -8.73 -10.27 6.40
N ASP A 245 -8.80 -10.51 7.71
CA ASP A 245 -9.88 -10.00 8.58
C ASP A 245 -10.08 -8.49 8.49
N SER A 246 -9.01 -7.71 8.49
CA SER A 246 -9.10 -6.25 8.44
C SER A 246 -9.72 -5.67 7.17
N LYS A 247 -9.87 -6.47 6.10
CA LYS A 247 -10.52 -6.06 4.84
C LYS A 247 -12.03 -6.30 4.83
N ARG A 248 -12.54 -7.08 5.79
CA ARG A 248 -13.97 -7.25 6.04
C ARG A 248 -14.81 -7.59 4.81
N PHE A 249 -14.29 -8.46 3.92
CA PHE A 249 -15.09 -8.94 2.79
C PHE A 249 -16.31 -9.77 3.24
N ASP A 250 -16.29 -10.32 4.46
CA ASP A 250 -17.44 -10.92 5.13
C ASP A 250 -18.61 -9.93 5.25
N LEU A 251 -18.32 -8.68 5.62
CA LEU A 251 -19.31 -7.60 5.72
C LEU A 251 -19.93 -7.31 4.36
N LEU A 252 -19.11 -7.20 3.30
CA LEU A 252 -19.59 -6.94 1.94
C LEU A 252 -20.45 -8.08 1.41
N ILE A 253 -20.07 -9.36 1.64
CA ILE A 253 -20.88 -10.51 1.22
C ILE A 253 -22.23 -10.52 1.96
N ARG A 254 -22.28 -10.19 3.25
CA ARG A 254 -23.52 -10.06 4.02
C ARG A 254 -24.40 -8.95 3.48
N ALA A 255 -23.86 -7.75 3.26
CA ALA A 255 -24.58 -6.62 2.67
C ALA A 255 -25.12 -6.95 1.26
N TYR A 256 -24.33 -7.65 0.46
CA TYR A 256 -24.72 -8.10 -0.87
C TYR A 256 -25.88 -9.13 -0.83
N ALA A 257 -25.84 -10.06 0.10
CA ALA A 257 -26.84 -11.11 0.25
C ALA A 257 -28.22 -10.59 0.70
N GLN A 258 -28.28 -9.43 1.37
CA GLN A 258 -29.54 -8.80 1.77
C GLN A 258 -30.35 -8.28 0.57
N GLY A 259 -29.70 -8.04 -0.59
CA GLY A 259 -30.34 -7.46 -1.77
C GLY A 259 -30.44 -8.42 -2.95
N ASN A 260 -31.47 -8.21 -3.77
CA ASN A 260 -31.61 -8.90 -5.06
C ASN A 260 -30.86 -8.15 -6.17
N PHE A 261 -29.57 -7.87 -5.93
CA PHE A 261 -28.74 -7.19 -6.94
C PHE A 261 -28.57 -8.08 -8.18
N THR A 262 -28.80 -7.52 -9.36
CA THR A 262 -28.62 -8.24 -10.65
C THR A 262 -27.16 -8.33 -11.07
N LEU A 263 -26.30 -7.44 -10.56
CA LEU A 263 -24.89 -7.40 -10.85
C LEU A 263 -24.13 -8.41 -9.97
N PRO A 264 -23.12 -9.14 -10.51
CA PRO A 264 -22.27 -9.99 -9.69
C PRO A 264 -21.39 -9.17 -8.76
N LEU A 265 -21.02 -9.77 -7.63
CA LEU A 265 -19.99 -9.26 -6.73
C LEU A 265 -18.65 -9.88 -7.13
N VAL A 266 -17.66 -9.05 -7.46
CA VAL A 266 -16.31 -9.48 -7.79
C VAL A 266 -15.36 -9.02 -6.69
N ILE A 267 -14.62 -9.95 -6.10
CA ILE A 267 -13.60 -9.71 -5.09
C ILE A 267 -12.25 -10.11 -5.66
N MET A 268 -11.37 -9.11 -5.89
CA MET A 268 -10.03 -9.34 -6.42
C MET A 268 -9.00 -9.36 -5.28
N GLY A 269 -8.19 -10.40 -5.24
CA GLY A 269 -7.11 -10.57 -4.28
C GLY A 269 -6.99 -11.98 -3.74
N GLU A 270 -5.93 -12.22 -2.99
CA GLU A 270 -5.60 -13.50 -2.38
C GLU A 270 -5.43 -13.33 -0.87
N GLY A 271 -5.58 -14.43 -0.13
CA GLY A 271 -5.32 -14.43 1.31
C GLY A 271 -5.92 -15.64 2.02
N PRO A 272 -5.57 -15.80 3.30
CA PRO A 272 -5.95 -16.99 4.09
C PRO A 272 -7.46 -17.13 4.31
N ARG A 273 -8.24 -16.05 4.17
CA ARG A 273 -9.69 -16.08 4.41
C ARG A 273 -10.52 -16.55 3.22
N LEU A 274 -9.89 -16.92 2.08
CA LEU A 274 -10.64 -17.32 0.87
C LEU A 274 -11.70 -18.36 1.16
N LYS A 275 -11.31 -19.50 1.76
CA LYS A 275 -12.23 -20.62 2.04
C LYS A 275 -13.39 -20.22 2.95
N ASP A 276 -13.14 -19.38 3.95
CA ASP A 276 -14.16 -18.91 4.89
C ASP A 276 -15.17 -17.98 4.18
N LEU A 277 -14.69 -17.14 3.25
CA LEU A 277 -15.53 -16.24 2.47
C LEU A 277 -16.37 -17.00 1.43
N GLU A 278 -15.83 -18.04 0.80
CA GLU A 278 -16.57 -18.95 -0.09
C GLU A 278 -17.66 -19.71 0.67
N ALA A 279 -17.34 -20.23 1.85
CA ALA A 279 -18.31 -20.89 2.73
C ALA A 279 -19.43 -19.92 3.16
N LEU A 280 -19.08 -18.67 3.50
CA LEU A 280 -20.06 -17.64 3.85
C LEU A 280 -20.99 -17.32 2.67
N ALA A 281 -20.46 -17.16 1.45
CA ALA A 281 -21.25 -16.92 0.26
C ALA A 281 -22.22 -18.07 -0.02
N SER A 282 -21.78 -19.32 0.18
CA SER A 282 -22.62 -20.52 0.04
C SER A 282 -23.71 -20.57 1.12
N GLN A 283 -23.36 -20.30 2.38
CA GLN A 283 -24.31 -20.25 3.50
C GLN A 283 -25.42 -19.21 3.29
N LEU A 284 -25.07 -18.07 2.66
CA LEU A 284 -26.01 -16.99 2.38
C LEU A 284 -26.75 -17.15 1.04
N GLY A 285 -26.52 -18.25 0.30
CA GLY A 285 -27.19 -18.54 -0.96
C GLY A 285 -26.79 -17.64 -2.14
N VAL A 286 -25.59 -17.02 -2.08
CA VAL A 286 -25.09 -16.08 -3.10
C VAL A 286 -23.83 -16.55 -3.83
N ALA A 287 -23.38 -17.79 -3.59
CA ALA A 287 -22.12 -18.31 -4.14
C ALA A 287 -21.99 -18.15 -5.66
N GLU A 288 -23.07 -18.45 -6.43
CA GLU A 288 -23.11 -18.33 -7.89
C GLU A 288 -22.97 -16.89 -8.41
N ARG A 289 -23.13 -15.90 -7.53
CA ARG A 289 -23.08 -14.47 -7.86
C ARG A 289 -21.88 -13.75 -7.24
N VAL A 290 -21.05 -14.45 -6.44
CA VAL A 290 -19.83 -13.92 -5.83
C VAL A 290 -18.62 -14.58 -6.47
N LEU A 291 -17.80 -13.78 -7.14
CA LEU A 291 -16.62 -14.25 -7.85
C LEU A 291 -15.34 -13.81 -7.13
N PHE A 292 -14.55 -14.77 -6.69
CA PHE A 292 -13.21 -14.54 -6.18
C PHE A 292 -12.19 -14.65 -7.31
N ALA A 293 -11.71 -13.50 -7.80
CA ALA A 293 -10.91 -13.42 -9.01
C ALA A 293 -9.39 -13.67 -8.78
N GLY A 294 -8.98 -13.91 -7.54
CA GLY A 294 -7.57 -14.06 -7.22
C GLY A 294 -6.76 -12.77 -7.41
N PHE A 295 -5.46 -12.92 -7.47
CA PHE A 295 -4.55 -11.81 -7.77
C PHE A 295 -4.46 -11.59 -9.28
N LEU A 296 -4.73 -10.35 -9.72
CA LEU A 296 -4.62 -9.95 -11.12
C LEU A 296 -3.40 -9.03 -11.32
N ILE A 297 -2.61 -9.31 -12.36
CA ILE A 297 -1.48 -8.46 -12.77
C ILE A 297 -1.98 -7.08 -13.22
N ASN A 298 -3.08 -7.06 -13.98
CA ASN A 298 -3.77 -5.84 -14.39
C ASN A 298 -5.20 -5.81 -13.81
N PRO A 299 -5.40 -5.31 -12.57
CA PRO A 299 -6.72 -5.19 -11.99
C PRO A 299 -7.58 -4.08 -12.64
N TYR A 300 -6.94 -3.12 -13.30
CA TYR A 300 -7.62 -1.92 -13.83
C TYR A 300 -8.54 -2.24 -15.00
N ALA A 301 -8.21 -3.26 -15.80
CA ALA A 301 -9.08 -3.70 -16.88
C ALA A 301 -10.42 -4.28 -16.37
N VAL A 302 -10.43 -4.87 -15.16
CA VAL A 302 -11.65 -5.29 -14.46
C VAL A 302 -12.32 -4.10 -13.79
N MET A 303 -11.56 -3.23 -13.12
CA MET A 303 -12.07 -2.01 -12.50
C MET A 303 -12.85 -1.15 -13.51
N ALA A 304 -12.32 -0.97 -14.72
CA ALA A 304 -12.99 -0.18 -15.78
C ALA A 304 -14.35 -0.73 -16.24
N ARG A 305 -14.68 -1.96 -15.87
CA ARG A 305 -15.97 -2.60 -16.16
C ARG A 305 -16.89 -2.67 -14.95
N ALA A 306 -16.42 -2.22 -13.81
CA ALA A 306 -17.24 -2.19 -12.60
C ALA A 306 -18.28 -1.06 -12.68
N THR A 307 -19.40 -1.26 -11.99
CA THR A 307 -20.47 -0.25 -11.84
C THR A 307 -20.25 0.58 -10.59
N VAL A 308 -19.68 -0.01 -9.55
CA VAL A 308 -19.36 0.62 -8.27
C VAL A 308 -18.17 -0.09 -7.63
N TYR A 309 -17.31 0.66 -6.99
CA TYR A 309 -16.21 0.13 -6.16
C TYR A 309 -16.55 0.23 -4.68
N VAL A 310 -16.26 -0.83 -3.92
CA VAL A 310 -16.52 -0.90 -2.48
C VAL A 310 -15.22 -1.15 -1.71
N LEU A 311 -14.94 -0.30 -0.73
CA LEU A 311 -13.91 -0.49 0.28
C LEU A 311 -14.60 -0.78 1.62
N CYS A 312 -14.64 -2.03 2.06
CA CYS A 312 -15.35 -2.46 3.28
C CYS A 312 -14.41 -2.65 4.49
N SER A 313 -13.19 -2.13 4.43
CA SER A 313 -12.13 -2.35 5.41
C SER A 313 -12.50 -1.81 6.80
N GLU A 314 -11.97 -2.45 7.84
CA GLU A 314 -11.99 -1.98 9.23
C GLU A 314 -10.77 -1.10 9.55
N LEU A 315 -9.68 -1.30 8.81
CA LEU A 315 -8.41 -0.62 9.02
C LEU A 315 -7.70 -0.32 7.71
N GLU A 316 -7.34 0.95 7.51
CA GLU A 316 -6.53 1.43 6.38
C GLU A 316 -5.45 2.40 6.86
N GLY A 317 -4.54 2.77 5.98
CA GLY A 317 -3.65 3.91 6.19
C GLY A 317 -4.03 5.04 5.23
N PHE A 318 -3.96 4.73 3.93
CA PHE A 318 -4.42 5.56 2.82
C PHE A 318 -4.61 4.62 1.61
N PRO A 319 -5.84 4.16 1.34
CA PRO A 319 -6.10 3.03 0.44
C PRO A 319 -5.86 3.37 -1.03
N ASN A 320 -4.80 2.77 -1.61
CA ASN A 320 -4.45 2.97 -3.03
C ASN A 320 -5.58 2.52 -3.96
N SER A 321 -6.19 1.37 -3.67
CA SER A 321 -7.25 0.81 -4.51
C SER A 321 -8.50 1.70 -4.60
N LEU A 322 -8.79 2.46 -3.54
CA LEU A 322 -9.86 3.47 -3.55
C LEU A 322 -9.50 4.60 -4.52
N LEU A 323 -8.28 5.14 -4.43
CA LEU A 323 -7.80 6.19 -5.34
C LEU A 323 -7.75 5.73 -6.80
N GLU A 324 -7.37 4.48 -7.04
CA GLU A 324 -7.31 3.89 -8.36
C GLU A 324 -8.71 3.73 -8.98
N ALA A 325 -9.67 3.25 -8.20
CA ALA A 325 -11.06 3.16 -8.61
C ALA A 325 -11.65 4.55 -8.92
N MET A 326 -11.38 5.52 -8.06
CA MET A 326 -11.77 6.92 -8.27
C MET A 326 -11.12 7.50 -9.55
N GLY A 327 -9.85 7.20 -9.80
CA GLY A 327 -9.10 7.66 -10.97
C GLY A 327 -9.58 7.07 -12.30
N ILE A 328 -10.23 5.91 -12.26
CA ILE A 328 -10.92 5.31 -13.41
C ILE A 328 -12.30 5.95 -13.63
N GLY A 329 -12.81 6.70 -12.65
CA GLY A 329 -14.14 7.31 -12.68
C GLY A 329 -15.23 6.40 -12.15
N LEU A 330 -14.92 5.48 -11.24
CA LEU A 330 -15.94 4.69 -10.56
C LEU A 330 -16.58 5.49 -9.42
N PRO A 331 -17.91 5.41 -9.24
CA PRO A 331 -18.51 5.77 -7.97
C PRO A 331 -18.00 4.84 -6.89
N VAL A 332 -17.73 5.36 -5.71
CA VAL A 332 -17.10 4.61 -4.63
C VAL A 332 -17.93 4.65 -3.36
N ILE A 333 -17.96 3.53 -2.67
CA ILE A 333 -18.51 3.37 -1.32
C ILE A 333 -17.36 2.93 -0.42
N ALA A 334 -17.16 3.58 0.73
CA ALA A 334 -16.15 3.17 1.69
C ALA A 334 -16.70 3.12 3.11
N THR A 335 -16.22 2.19 3.91
CA THR A 335 -16.42 2.23 5.35
C THR A 335 -15.63 3.40 5.95
N ASN A 336 -16.24 4.08 6.94
CA ASN A 336 -15.56 5.08 7.78
C ASN A 336 -14.66 4.36 8.80
N CYS A 337 -13.63 3.67 8.29
CA CYS A 337 -12.66 2.98 9.12
C CYS A 337 -11.53 3.91 9.57
N TYR A 338 -10.75 3.45 10.54
CA TYR A 338 -9.59 4.21 11.02
C TYR A 338 -8.65 4.54 9.87
N HIS A 339 -8.49 5.85 9.65
CA HIS A 339 -7.58 6.57 8.76
C HIS A 339 -7.79 6.34 7.26
N GLY A 340 -7.58 7.38 6.50
CA GLY A 340 -7.48 7.39 5.05
C GLY A 340 -8.78 7.57 4.27
N PRO A 341 -9.80 6.70 4.37
CA PRO A 341 -11.01 6.85 3.55
C PRO A 341 -11.71 8.21 3.71
N ALA A 342 -11.89 8.69 4.94
CA ALA A 342 -12.50 9.99 5.21
C ALA A 342 -11.68 11.17 4.66
N GLU A 343 -10.33 11.09 4.73
CA GLU A 343 -9.46 12.11 4.12
C GLU A 343 -9.57 12.13 2.59
N ILE A 344 -9.78 10.98 1.99
CA ILE A 344 -9.95 10.88 0.54
C ILE A 344 -11.33 11.36 0.12
N LEU A 345 -12.40 10.90 0.80
CA LEU A 345 -13.77 11.08 0.34
C LEU A 345 -14.44 12.33 0.88
N ASP A 346 -14.05 12.81 2.07
CA ASP A 346 -14.73 13.93 2.75
C ASP A 346 -13.78 15.06 3.21
N GLU A 347 -12.49 14.91 2.93
CA GLU A 347 -11.43 15.85 3.33
C GLU A 347 -11.39 16.07 4.87
N SER A 348 -11.84 15.08 5.62
CA SER A 348 -11.89 15.06 7.08
C SER A 348 -11.07 13.90 7.64
N ILE A 349 -10.71 13.94 8.93
CA ILE A 349 -9.90 12.86 9.51
C ILE A 349 -10.76 11.64 9.84
N MET A 350 -11.89 11.85 10.52
CA MET A 350 -12.79 10.77 10.93
C MET A 350 -14.13 11.37 11.38
N PRO A 351 -15.06 11.65 10.45
CA PRO A 351 -16.34 12.20 10.82
C PRO A 351 -17.17 11.16 11.61
N ASP A 352 -17.95 11.63 12.57
CA ASP A 352 -18.96 10.80 13.20
C ASP A 352 -20.14 10.65 12.23
N ILE A 353 -20.39 9.43 11.75
CA ILE A 353 -21.45 9.15 10.78
C ILE A 353 -22.35 8.02 11.26
N SER A 354 -23.62 8.11 10.94
CA SER A 354 -24.61 7.06 11.12
C SER A 354 -25.30 6.77 9.78
N GLY A 355 -25.52 5.48 9.46
CA GLY A 355 -26.11 5.07 8.19
C GLY A 355 -25.30 5.49 6.97
N VAL A 356 -25.98 5.80 5.87
CA VAL A 356 -25.32 6.22 4.62
C VAL A 356 -25.02 7.72 4.65
N HIS A 357 -23.74 8.07 4.66
CA HIS A 357 -23.27 9.45 4.59
C HIS A 357 -22.82 9.76 3.15
N GLN A 358 -23.40 10.81 2.55
CA GLN A 358 -22.96 11.31 1.27
C GLN A 358 -21.80 12.30 1.47
N ALA A 359 -20.58 11.76 1.38
CA ALA A 359 -19.36 12.54 1.41
C ALA A 359 -19.17 13.37 0.13
N ARG A 360 -18.18 14.26 0.12
CA ARG A 360 -17.90 15.13 -1.04
C ARG A 360 -17.56 14.34 -2.30
N HIS A 361 -16.85 13.20 -2.18
CA HIS A 361 -16.29 12.47 -3.31
C HIS A 361 -16.71 10.99 -3.38
N GLY A 362 -17.68 10.56 -2.59
CA GLY A 362 -18.16 9.18 -2.54
C GLY A 362 -19.29 9.01 -1.53
N LEU A 363 -19.67 7.77 -1.25
CA LEU A 363 -20.52 7.42 -0.10
C LEU A 363 -19.65 6.81 1.00
N MET A 364 -20.01 7.09 2.25
CA MET A 364 -19.40 6.50 3.43
C MET A 364 -20.45 5.83 4.30
N VAL A 365 -20.07 4.74 4.95
CA VAL A 365 -20.91 4.01 5.90
C VAL A 365 -20.11 3.70 7.16
N PRO A 366 -20.73 3.51 8.33
CA PRO A 366 -20.02 3.11 9.54
C PRO A 366 -19.24 1.79 9.32
N ALA A 367 -18.07 1.67 9.93
CA ALA A 367 -17.32 0.43 9.89
C ALA A 367 -18.08 -0.68 10.63
N GLY A 368 -18.19 -1.87 9.99
CA GLY A 368 -18.90 -3.01 10.56
C GLY A 368 -20.42 -3.01 10.33
N ASP A 369 -20.99 -1.99 9.72
CA ASP A 369 -22.44 -1.87 9.45
C ASP A 369 -22.79 -2.42 8.07
N ALA A 370 -23.29 -3.69 8.02
CA ALA A 370 -23.71 -4.34 6.78
C ALA A 370 -25.01 -3.74 6.21
N ASP A 371 -25.88 -3.25 7.07
CA ASP A 371 -27.18 -2.69 6.65
C ASP A 371 -26.97 -1.34 5.97
N ALA A 372 -26.14 -0.47 6.54
CA ALA A 372 -25.74 0.78 5.91
C ALA A 372 -25.00 0.53 4.57
N LEU A 373 -24.15 -0.48 4.50
CA LEU A 373 -23.44 -0.85 3.27
C LEU A 373 -24.42 -1.36 2.20
N HIS A 374 -25.40 -2.17 2.57
CA HIS A 374 -26.49 -2.60 1.70
C HIS A 374 -27.30 -1.41 1.15
N GLN A 375 -27.69 -0.47 2.02
CA GLN A 375 -28.41 0.74 1.62
C GLN A 375 -27.60 1.61 0.67
N ALA A 376 -26.29 1.78 0.91
CA ALA A 376 -25.39 2.51 0.03
C ALA A 376 -25.27 1.87 -1.36
N LEU A 377 -25.15 0.53 -1.42
CA LEU A 377 -25.18 -0.22 -2.68
C LEU A 377 -26.48 -0.02 -3.43
N HIS A 378 -27.62 -0.16 -2.75
CA HIS A 378 -28.94 0.05 -3.35
C HIS A 378 -29.06 1.47 -3.91
N LEU A 379 -28.67 2.49 -3.11
CA LEU A 379 -28.74 3.89 -3.51
C LEU A 379 -27.94 4.19 -4.79
N VAL A 380 -26.70 3.70 -4.88
CA VAL A 380 -25.85 3.94 -6.07
C VAL A 380 -26.36 3.19 -7.29
N LEU A 381 -26.84 1.95 -7.12
CA LEU A 381 -27.27 1.11 -8.23
C LEU A 381 -28.63 1.52 -8.81
N THR A 382 -29.51 2.12 -8.00
CA THR A 382 -30.86 2.54 -8.42
C THR A 382 -30.94 4.01 -8.80
N ASN A 383 -29.90 4.83 -8.55
CA ASN A 383 -29.92 6.27 -8.87
C ASN A 383 -28.82 6.64 -9.89
N PRO A 384 -29.13 6.65 -11.20
CA PRO A 384 -28.15 6.96 -12.24
C PRO A 384 -27.54 8.37 -12.13
N LEU A 385 -28.31 9.37 -11.69
CA LEU A 385 -27.82 10.75 -11.54
C LEU A 385 -26.80 10.85 -10.40
N LEU A 386 -27.12 10.26 -9.26
CA LEU A 386 -26.19 10.20 -8.14
C LEU A 386 -24.90 9.44 -8.55
N LYS A 387 -25.06 8.28 -9.19
CA LYS A 387 -23.92 7.49 -9.68
C LYS A 387 -22.98 8.31 -10.56
N ALA A 388 -23.50 9.03 -11.55
CA ALA A 388 -22.72 9.87 -12.46
C ALA A 388 -22.04 11.04 -11.71
N SER A 389 -22.75 11.68 -10.79
CA SER A 389 -22.21 12.77 -9.95
C SER A 389 -21.07 12.28 -9.05
N LEU A 390 -21.23 11.11 -8.39
CA LEU A 390 -20.20 10.51 -7.56
C LEU A 390 -18.96 10.16 -8.38
N ALA A 391 -19.12 9.56 -9.56
CA ALA A 391 -18.04 9.20 -10.46
C ALA A 391 -17.20 10.41 -10.89
N SER A 392 -17.84 11.50 -11.29
CA SER A 392 -17.16 12.73 -11.69
C SER A 392 -16.38 13.37 -10.55
N ARG A 393 -16.98 13.46 -9.36
CA ARG A 393 -16.33 14.01 -8.15
C ARG A 393 -15.18 13.13 -7.67
N ALA A 394 -15.32 11.80 -7.76
CA ALA A 394 -14.29 10.84 -7.43
C ALA A 394 -13.05 11.03 -8.32
N MET A 395 -13.23 11.13 -9.65
CA MET A 395 -12.13 11.33 -10.60
C MET A 395 -11.40 12.66 -10.36
N LEU A 396 -12.15 13.75 -10.13
CA LEU A 396 -11.56 15.04 -9.79
C LEU A 396 -10.73 14.98 -8.52
N ARG A 397 -11.19 14.26 -7.49
CA ARG A 397 -10.44 14.08 -6.25
C ARG A 397 -9.16 13.28 -6.45
N ALA A 398 -9.24 12.15 -7.16
CA ALA A 398 -8.09 11.30 -7.43
C ALA A 398 -6.97 12.05 -8.20
N SER A 399 -7.33 13.01 -9.06
CA SER A 399 -6.35 13.82 -9.82
C SER A 399 -5.50 14.75 -8.95
N GLN A 400 -5.84 14.96 -7.70
CA GLN A 400 -5.06 15.75 -6.75
C GLN A 400 -3.89 14.97 -6.13
N PHE A 401 -3.91 13.63 -6.19
CA PHE A 401 -2.90 12.75 -5.62
C PHE A 401 -1.90 12.27 -6.67
N THR A 402 -1.20 13.20 -7.31
CA THR A 402 -0.30 12.88 -8.43
C THR A 402 1.03 12.30 -7.98
N MET A 403 1.60 11.42 -8.82
CA MET A 403 2.95 10.87 -8.60
C MET A 403 4.02 11.96 -8.48
N PRO A 404 4.12 12.95 -9.42
CA PRO A 404 5.13 14.01 -9.32
C PRO A 404 5.05 14.81 -8.02
N ALA A 405 3.83 15.17 -7.56
CA ALA A 405 3.65 15.93 -6.32
C ALA A 405 4.11 15.13 -5.09
N THR A 406 3.76 13.84 -5.02
CA THR A 406 4.21 12.98 -3.90
C THR A 406 5.72 12.81 -3.91
N VAL A 407 6.33 12.52 -5.08
CA VAL A 407 7.78 12.34 -5.23
C VAL A 407 8.52 13.63 -4.84
N ALA A 408 8.04 14.80 -5.28
CA ALA A 408 8.61 16.10 -4.92
C ALA A 408 8.61 16.32 -3.39
N ARG A 409 7.51 16.00 -2.70
CA ARG A 409 7.43 16.11 -1.23
C ARG A 409 8.39 15.17 -0.50
N TYR A 410 8.57 13.93 -1.00
CA TYR A 410 9.59 13.02 -0.47
C TYR A 410 11.01 13.57 -0.73
N ALA A 411 11.26 14.10 -1.93
CA ALA A 411 12.55 14.69 -2.25
C ALA A 411 12.89 15.90 -1.36
N GLU A 412 11.91 16.74 -1.05
CA GLU A 412 12.10 17.85 -0.09
C GLU A 412 12.44 17.35 1.32
N ALA A 413 11.75 16.32 1.80
CA ALA A 413 12.05 15.70 3.09
C ALA A 413 13.48 15.14 3.12
N ILE A 414 13.90 14.45 2.05
CA ILE A 414 15.25 13.92 1.86
C ILE A 414 16.29 15.05 1.87
N LYS A 415 16.12 16.07 1.02
CA LYS A 415 17.04 17.21 0.92
C LYS A 415 17.22 17.91 2.25
N ARG A 416 16.13 18.12 3.00
CA ARG A 416 16.15 18.73 4.34
C ARG A 416 17.00 17.92 5.32
N GLN A 417 16.86 16.59 5.32
CA GLN A 417 17.64 15.73 6.21
C GLN A 417 19.11 15.62 5.79
N LEU A 418 19.41 15.56 4.50
CA LEU A 418 20.79 15.56 3.99
C LEU A 418 21.52 16.88 4.28
N ALA A 419 20.83 18.03 4.21
CA ALA A 419 21.38 19.33 4.56
C ALA A 419 21.71 19.42 6.07
N ALA A 420 20.79 18.96 6.94
CA ALA A 420 21.01 18.92 8.38
C ALA A 420 22.17 17.99 8.78
N HIS A 421 22.34 16.85 8.10
CA HIS A 421 23.46 15.94 8.32
C HIS A 421 24.81 16.63 8.08
N HIS A 422 24.90 17.46 7.06
CA HIS A 422 26.12 18.20 6.74
C HIS A 422 26.48 19.28 7.77
N GLN A 423 25.47 19.90 8.40
CA GLN A 423 25.70 20.92 9.46
C GLN A 423 26.18 20.30 10.77
N GLU A 424 25.74 19.08 11.11
CA GLU A 424 26.17 18.35 12.30
C GLU A 424 27.58 17.71 12.16
N ALA A 425 28.02 17.47 10.93
CA ALA A 425 29.33 16.88 10.62
C ALA A 425 30.49 17.93 10.52
N ARG A 426 30.13 19.22 10.56
CA ARG A 426 31.08 20.34 10.64
C ARG A 426 31.22 20.81 12.08
#